data_b671a3eec932f2c3b8d95f5490242be6
#
_entry.id   b671a3eec932f2c3b8d95f5490242be6
#
_cell.length_a   1.000
_cell.length_b   1.000
_cell.length_c   1.000
_cell.angle_alpha   90.00
_cell.angle_beta   90.00
_cell.angle_gamma   90.00
#
_symmetry.space_group_name_H-M   'P 1'
#
loop_
_entity.id
_entity.type
_entity.pdbx_description
1 polymer ?
#
loop_
_entity_poly.entity_id
_entity_poly.type
_entity_poly.pdbx_seq_one_letter_code
_entity_poly.pdbx_strand_id
1 'polypeptide(L)'
;MNKHTFMMRLLPLSFILLLLSGCGEERLTALDPYGPQAEWILDNLILSLYVMAVVIIVVFALYFIAVVKFRRKPGDNEYPKQVEGSKALELTWTIIPLFLLAILAVPTITGTYYFADTTPQAAGSSGEGEGEGVSINVTGHQYWWQFDYEDGFTSGNEVYIPVGEKVEFTLTAEDVIHSFWVPALGGKIDAIPGIENQLWLEADEPGIYKGKCAELCGPSHALMDFKVVALERDEYNSWVETMASEPAEPEENTTASEGRQVFEDQGCIGCHAVGGQGTAQGPTLTNFADRETIAGVVEYNEENLEAWIRDPQSFKQGNNMQAYPDMEDQDMDALLEYLASLEVEQPALGRQVETDGSDRIEEPQNE
;
A
#
# COMPACT_ATOMS: atom_id res chain seq x y z
N MET A 1 48.88 18.59 -2.80
CA MET A 1 47.53 18.46 -3.41
C MET A 1 46.71 19.67 -2.96
N ASN A 2 46.36 20.58 -3.88
CA ASN A 2 45.72 21.85 -3.55
C ASN A 2 44.31 21.59 -2.96
N LYS A 3 43.98 22.27 -1.86
CA LYS A 3 42.65 22.15 -1.19
C LYS A 3 41.49 22.34 -2.18
N HIS A 4 41.63 23.22 -3.17
CA HIS A 4 40.66 23.45 -4.23
C HIS A 4 40.42 22.22 -5.13
N THR A 5 41.47 21.51 -5.50
CA THR A 5 41.37 20.30 -6.35
C THR A 5 40.73 19.12 -5.59
N PHE A 6 40.93 19.04 -4.27
CA PHE A 6 40.32 18.05 -3.40
C PHE A 6 38.83 18.35 -3.21
N MET A 7 38.47 19.61 -2.95
CA MET A 7 37.08 20.05 -2.82
C MET A 7 36.26 19.85 -4.12
N MET A 8 36.85 20.17 -5.29
CA MET A 8 36.17 19.94 -6.59
C MET A 8 35.95 18.46 -6.89
N ARG A 9 36.73 17.54 -6.34
CA ARG A 9 36.54 16.09 -6.50
C ARG A 9 35.48 15.51 -5.53
N LEU A 10 35.28 16.20 -4.40
CA LEU A 10 34.20 15.82 -3.44
C LEU A 10 32.81 16.35 -3.84
N LEU A 11 32.76 17.43 -4.64
CA LEU A 11 31.50 18.05 -5.04
C LEU A 11 30.55 17.07 -5.77
N PRO A 12 30.98 16.26 -6.75
CA PRO A 12 30.09 15.27 -7.38
C PRO A 12 29.68 14.16 -6.43
N LEU A 13 30.51 13.77 -5.47
CA LEU A 13 30.18 12.78 -4.48
C LEU A 13 29.12 13.30 -3.50
N SER A 14 29.27 14.57 -3.04
CA SER A 14 28.27 15.23 -2.21
C SER A 14 26.94 15.43 -2.94
N PHE A 15 26.97 15.73 -4.24
CA PHE A 15 25.79 15.86 -5.08
C PHE A 15 25.09 14.52 -5.30
N ILE A 16 25.84 13.42 -5.47
CA ILE A 16 25.29 12.06 -5.55
C ILE A 16 24.66 11.67 -4.21
N LEU A 17 25.28 11.98 -3.08
CA LEU A 17 24.72 11.71 -1.74
C LEU A 17 23.43 12.51 -1.49
N LEU A 18 23.34 13.76 -1.97
CA LEU A 18 22.12 14.57 -1.91
C LEU A 18 21.00 14.03 -2.81
N LEU A 19 21.34 13.42 -3.96
CA LEU A 19 20.35 12.77 -4.84
C LEU A 19 19.86 11.42 -4.29
N LEU A 20 20.59 10.83 -3.36
CA LEU A 20 20.23 9.58 -2.69
C LEU A 20 19.38 9.80 -1.42
N SER A 21 19.28 11.04 -0.94
CA SER A 21 18.32 11.40 0.12
C SER A 21 16.93 11.54 -0.49
N GLY A 22 16.28 10.41 -0.77
CA GLY A 22 14.88 10.37 -1.14
C GLY A 22 14.01 10.59 0.09
N CYS A 23 13.00 11.46 0.00
CA CYS A 23 11.92 11.51 0.96
C CYS A 23 11.00 10.34 0.65
N GLY A 24 11.04 9.26 1.45
CA GLY A 24 10.03 8.21 1.43
C GLY A 24 8.75 8.72 2.10
N GLU A 25 7.61 8.21 1.68
CA GLU A 25 6.36 8.42 2.38
C GLU A 25 6.29 7.46 3.56
N GLU A 26 5.99 7.96 4.75
CA GLU A 26 5.92 7.17 5.98
C GLU A 26 4.88 6.04 5.81
N ARG A 27 5.23 4.83 6.28
CA ARG A 27 4.39 3.62 6.19
C ARG A 27 3.89 3.25 4.78
N LEU A 28 4.59 3.73 3.73
CA LEU A 28 4.40 3.32 2.33
C LEU A 28 5.68 2.71 1.74
N THR A 29 6.61 2.25 2.53
CA THR A 29 7.89 1.72 2.06
C THR A 29 8.10 0.27 2.49
N ALA A 30 8.64 -0.56 1.61
CA ALA A 30 9.09 -1.92 1.93
C ALA A 30 10.47 -1.95 2.63
N LEU A 31 11.10 -0.78 2.84
CA LEU A 31 12.40 -0.66 3.50
C LEU A 31 12.29 -0.34 5.00
N ASP A 32 11.07 -0.08 5.48
CA ASP A 32 10.73 0.15 6.87
C ASP A 32 9.54 -0.76 7.21
N PRO A 33 9.79 -2.03 7.56
CA PRO A 33 8.75 -3.04 7.78
C PRO A 33 8.07 -2.86 9.13
N TYR A 34 6.76 -3.11 9.15
CA TYR A 34 5.90 -3.07 10.32
C TYR A 34 5.07 -4.36 10.47
N GLY A 35 5.56 -5.45 9.91
CA GLY A 35 4.94 -6.76 10.02
C GLY A 35 5.87 -7.89 9.58
N PRO A 36 5.64 -9.12 10.06
CA PRO A 36 6.57 -10.25 9.89
C PRO A 36 6.79 -10.66 8.43
N GLN A 37 5.82 -10.45 7.54
CA GLN A 37 6.02 -10.68 6.10
C GLN A 37 6.98 -9.66 5.49
N ALA A 38 6.79 -8.36 5.81
CA ALA A 38 7.63 -7.30 5.29
C ALA A 38 9.08 -7.43 5.82
N GLU A 39 9.26 -7.80 7.10
CA GLU A 39 10.58 -8.10 7.67
C GLU A 39 11.28 -9.23 6.93
N TRP A 40 10.57 -10.35 6.71
CA TRP A 40 11.12 -11.48 5.95
C TRP A 40 11.56 -11.06 4.54
N ILE A 41 10.75 -10.28 3.84
CA ILE A 41 11.06 -9.78 2.50
C ILE A 41 12.29 -8.87 2.53
N LEU A 42 12.38 -7.96 3.49
CA LEU A 42 13.52 -7.05 3.64
C LEU A 42 14.81 -7.81 3.95
N ASP A 43 14.79 -8.77 4.87
CA ASP A 43 15.95 -9.58 5.22
C ASP A 43 16.49 -10.36 4.01
N ASN A 44 15.60 -10.93 3.20
CA ASN A 44 15.99 -11.64 1.97
C ASN A 44 16.49 -10.67 0.88
N LEU A 45 15.93 -9.47 0.79
CA LEU A 45 16.45 -8.42 -0.09
C LEU A 45 17.87 -8.03 0.32
N ILE A 46 18.13 -7.78 1.61
CA ILE A 46 19.44 -7.44 2.13
C ILE A 46 20.44 -8.57 1.89
N LEU A 47 20.08 -9.83 2.17
CA LEU A 47 20.91 -10.99 1.87
C LEU A 47 21.27 -11.05 0.38
N SER A 48 20.30 -10.85 -0.50
CA SER A 48 20.52 -10.88 -1.95
C SER A 48 21.45 -9.75 -2.41
N LEU A 49 21.31 -8.55 -1.83
CA LEU A 49 22.20 -7.41 -2.10
C LEU A 49 23.63 -7.70 -1.68
N TYR A 50 23.88 -8.32 -0.53
CA TYR A 50 25.22 -8.72 -0.10
C TYR A 50 25.83 -9.75 -1.05
N VAL A 51 25.10 -10.80 -1.41
CA VAL A 51 25.57 -11.82 -2.36
C VAL A 51 25.90 -11.17 -3.71
N MET A 52 25.02 -10.34 -4.23
CA MET A 52 25.22 -9.65 -5.52
C MET A 52 26.38 -8.66 -5.48
N ALA A 53 26.55 -7.93 -4.38
CA ALA A 53 27.70 -7.01 -4.22
C ALA A 53 29.04 -7.76 -4.32
N VAL A 54 29.16 -8.90 -3.67
CA VAL A 54 30.37 -9.74 -3.76
C VAL A 54 30.62 -10.19 -5.21
N VAL A 55 29.58 -10.67 -5.91
CA VAL A 55 29.70 -11.10 -7.31
C VAL A 55 30.13 -9.91 -8.20
N ILE A 56 29.48 -8.76 -8.06
CA ILE A 56 29.80 -7.56 -8.83
C ILE A 56 31.25 -7.11 -8.61
N ILE A 57 31.71 -7.06 -7.36
CA ILE A 57 33.08 -6.67 -7.02
C ILE A 57 34.09 -7.62 -7.69
N VAL A 58 33.86 -8.96 -7.59
CA VAL A 58 34.75 -9.95 -8.19
C VAL A 58 34.76 -9.81 -9.72
N VAL A 59 33.60 -9.70 -10.36
CA VAL A 59 33.50 -9.59 -11.81
C VAL A 59 34.17 -8.31 -12.31
N PHE A 60 33.90 -7.16 -11.68
CA PHE A 60 34.55 -5.92 -12.06
C PHE A 60 36.06 -5.94 -11.82
N ALA A 61 36.52 -6.52 -10.71
CA ALA A 61 37.96 -6.68 -10.46
C ALA A 61 38.63 -7.51 -11.57
N LEU A 62 38.06 -8.63 -11.94
CA LEU A 62 38.57 -9.47 -13.04
C LEU A 62 38.52 -8.73 -14.38
N TYR A 63 37.44 -8.01 -14.65
CA TYR A 63 37.30 -7.18 -15.85
C TYR A 63 38.37 -6.12 -15.95
N PHE A 64 38.59 -5.32 -14.89
CA PHE A 64 39.61 -4.29 -14.87
C PHE A 64 41.01 -4.86 -14.97
N ILE A 65 41.30 -5.97 -14.28
CA ILE A 65 42.59 -6.68 -14.41
C ILE A 65 42.81 -7.09 -15.88
N ALA A 66 41.82 -7.65 -16.53
CA ALA A 66 41.90 -8.09 -17.92
C ALA A 66 42.15 -6.90 -18.86
N VAL A 67 41.36 -5.83 -18.72
CA VAL A 67 41.53 -4.61 -19.57
C VAL A 67 42.88 -3.94 -19.38
N VAL A 68 43.37 -3.84 -18.16
CA VAL A 68 44.68 -3.17 -17.89
C VAL A 68 45.84 -4.05 -18.29
N LYS A 69 45.82 -5.34 -17.89
CA LYS A 69 46.97 -6.26 -18.06
C LYS A 69 47.11 -6.74 -19.49
N PHE A 70 45.98 -7.01 -20.21
CA PHE A 70 46.00 -7.57 -21.56
C PHE A 70 45.71 -6.56 -22.66
N ARG A 71 45.77 -5.26 -22.35
CA ARG A 71 45.63 -4.19 -23.31
C ARG A 71 46.78 -4.23 -24.33
N ARG A 72 46.46 -4.26 -25.62
CA ARG A 72 47.42 -4.16 -26.71
C ARG A 72 48.16 -2.82 -26.66
N LYS A 73 49.48 -2.89 -26.70
CA LYS A 73 50.33 -1.70 -26.73
C LYS A 73 50.66 -1.26 -28.16
N PRO A 74 50.90 0.05 -28.42
CA PRO A 74 51.37 0.49 -29.73
C PRO A 74 52.66 -0.23 -30.12
N GLY A 75 52.70 -0.86 -31.32
CA GLY A 75 53.87 -1.61 -31.80
C GLY A 75 53.86 -3.09 -31.47
N ASP A 76 52.88 -3.60 -30.75
CA ASP A 76 52.69 -5.04 -30.44
C ASP A 76 51.99 -5.70 -31.63
N ASN A 77 52.75 -6.46 -32.43
CA ASN A 77 52.23 -7.15 -33.63
C ASN A 77 52.14 -8.66 -33.46
N GLU A 78 52.49 -9.16 -32.28
CA GLU A 78 52.39 -10.59 -32.00
C GLU A 78 50.96 -11.04 -31.69
N TYR A 79 50.61 -12.23 -32.17
CA TYR A 79 49.32 -12.85 -31.74
C TYR A 79 49.47 -13.36 -30.31
N PRO A 80 48.45 -13.16 -29.45
CA PRO A 80 48.51 -13.63 -28.07
C PRO A 80 48.66 -15.17 -28.06
N LYS A 81 49.47 -15.65 -27.10
CA LYS A 81 49.66 -17.11 -26.90
C LYS A 81 48.32 -17.77 -26.60
N GLN A 82 48.00 -18.79 -27.39
CA GLN A 82 46.81 -19.58 -27.13
C GLN A 82 47.04 -20.46 -25.89
N VAL A 83 46.06 -20.42 -24.97
CA VAL A 83 46.11 -21.17 -23.68
C VAL A 83 44.95 -22.17 -23.71
N GLU A 84 45.23 -23.40 -23.36
CA GLU A 84 44.20 -24.43 -23.18
C GLU A 84 43.37 -24.10 -21.90
N GLY A 85 42.13 -24.61 -21.86
CA GLY A 85 41.25 -24.49 -20.69
C GLY A 85 41.83 -25.11 -19.42
N SER A 86 41.36 -24.68 -18.27
CA SER A 86 41.75 -25.25 -16.96
C SER A 86 40.53 -25.85 -16.27
N LYS A 87 40.52 -27.15 -16.09
CA LYS A 87 39.44 -27.85 -15.36
C LYS A 87 39.20 -27.31 -13.97
N ALA A 88 40.24 -26.85 -13.29
CA ALA A 88 40.13 -26.25 -11.96
C ALA A 88 39.35 -24.92 -12.02
N LEU A 89 39.63 -24.06 -13.00
CA LEU A 89 38.89 -22.80 -13.19
C LEU A 89 37.43 -23.08 -13.61
N GLU A 90 37.22 -24.04 -14.50
CA GLU A 90 35.88 -24.47 -14.95
C GLU A 90 35.01 -24.93 -13.76
N LEU A 91 35.54 -25.76 -12.92
CA LEU A 91 34.86 -26.21 -11.69
C LEU A 91 34.62 -25.03 -10.71
N THR A 92 35.60 -24.14 -10.56
CA THR A 92 35.49 -23.00 -9.65
C THR A 92 34.35 -22.08 -10.03
N TRP A 93 34.27 -21.64 -11.31
CA TRP A 93 33.22 -20.72 -11.75
C TRP A 93 31.86 -21.40 -11.93
N THR A 94 31.78 -22.74 -11.84
CA THR A 94 30.51 -23.48 -11.80
C THR A 94 30.04 -23.68 -10.37
N ILE A 95 30.91 -24.17 -9.48
CA ILE A 95 30.53 -24.53 -8.11
C ILE A 95 30.25 -23.33 -7.25
N ILE A 96 31.08 -22.25 -7.34
CA ILE A 96 30.86 -21.05 -6.53
C ILE A 96 29.50 -20.42 -6.78
N PRO A 97 29.06 -20.12 -8.02
CA PRO A 97 27.72 -19.60 -8.27
C PRO A 97 26.59 -20.53 -7.81
N LEU A 98 26.74 -21.86 -7.98
CA LEU A 98 25.76 -22.83 -7.49
C LEU A 98 25.62 -22.78 -5.96
N PHE A 99 26.73 -22.61 -5.25
CA PHE A 99 26.71 -22.45 -3.80
C PHE A 99 26.03 -21.13 -3.37
N LEU A 100 26.32 -20.02 -4.06
CA LEU A 100 25.67 -18.74 -3.82
C LEU A 100 24.17 -18.80 -4.11
N LEU A 101 23.76 -19.47 -5.18
CA LEU A 101 22.34 -19.71 -5.49
C LEU A 101 21.66 -20.54 -4.41
N ALA A 102 22.34 -21.57 -3.85
CA ALA A 102 21.79 -22.37 -2.77
C ALA A 102 21.55 -21.54 -1.50
N ILE A 103 22.43 -20.56 -1.19
CA ILE A 103 22.24 -19.63 -0.07
C ILE A 103 20.95 -18.81 -0.25
N LEU A 104 20.64 -18.36 -1.46
CA LEU A 104 19.42 -17.60 -1.75
C LEU A 104 18.17 -18.50 -1.87
N ALA A 105 18.34 -19.72 -2.39
CA ALA A 105 17.23 -20.65 -2.61
C ALA A 105 16.59 -21.11 -1.29
N VAL A 106 17.38 -21.35 -0.24
CA VAL A 106 16.85 -21.84 1.04
C VAL A 106 15.81 -20.88 1.63
N PRO A 107 16.12 -19.60 1.91
CA PRO A 107 15.11 -18.67 2.43
C PRO A 107 13.96 -18.42 1.44
N THR A 108 14.21 -18.43 0.13
CA THR A 108 13.13 -18.26 -0.87
C THR A 108 12.14 -19.43 -0.79
N ILE A 109 12.62 -20.67 -0.72
CA ILE A 109 11.74 -21.84 -0.62
C ILE A 109 11.00 -21.85 0.73
N THR A 110 11.69 -21.60 1.83
CA THR A 110 11.04 -21.57 3.16
C THR A 110 10.00 -20.46 3.26
N GLY A 111 10.29 -19.28 2.69
CA GLY A 111 9.34 -18.17 2.62
C GLY A 111 8.10 -18.49 1.79
N THR A 112 8.26 -19.21 0.68
CA THR A 112 7.12 -19.64 -0.14
C THR A 112 6.11 -20.46 0.67
N TYR A 113 6.57 -21.40 1.48
CA TYR A 113 5.69 -22.18 2.35
C TYR A 113 5.13 -21.36 3.52
N TYR A 114 5.92 -20.47 4.10
CA TYR A 114 5.49 -19.60 5.19
C TYR A 114 4.37 -18.65 4.76
N PHE A 115 4.48 -18.04 3.58
CA PHE A 115 3.46 -17.12 3.06
C PHE A 115 2.22 -17.84 2.52
N ALA A 116 2.33 -19.11 2.12
CA ALA A 116 1.21 -19.90 1.62
C ALA A 116 0.25 -20.36 2.72
N ASP A 117 0.67 -20.33 3.98
CA ASP A 117 -0.23 -20.58 5.11
C ASP A 117 -0.97 -19.28 5.47
N THR A 118 -2.19 -19.15 4.97
CA THR A 118 -3.03 -17.97 5.19
C THR A 118 -3.99 -18.10 6.38
N THR A 119 -3.96 -19.23 7.10
CA THR A 119 -4.85 -19.47 8.25
C THR A 119 -4.79 -18.30 9.23
N PRO A 120 -5.92 -17.62 9.51
CA PRO A 120 -5.94 -16.48 10.41
C PRO A 120 -5.63 -16.91 11.84
N GLN A 121 -4.95 -16.04 12.61
CA GLN A 121 -4.55 -16.33 13.99
C GLN A 121 -4.74 -15.12 14.87
N ALA A 122 -5.44 -15.30 16.00
CA ALA A 122 -5.57 -14.28 17.02
C ALA A 122 -4.24 -14.11 17.81
N ALA A 123 -4.04 -12.94 18.39
CA ALA A 123 -2.85 -12.61 19.17
C ALA A 123 -2.61 -13.63 20.30
N GLY A 124 -1.39 -14.15 20.37
CA GLY A 124 -0.99 -15.09 21.42
C GLY A 124 -1.49 -16.52 21.27
N SER A 125 -2.23 -16.86 20.21
CA SER A 125 -2.61 -18.24 19.91
C SER A 125 -1.41 -19.01 19.33
N SER A 126 -1.13 -20.19 19.88
CA SER A 126 0.00 -21.04 19.47
C SER A 126 -0.42 -22.30 18.69
N GLY A 127 -1.68 -22.41 18.25
CA GLY A 127 -2.19 -23.60 17.59
C GLY A 127 -3.48 -23.37 16.80
N GLU A 128 -3.75 -24.28 15.85
CA GLU A 128 -4.99 -24.34 15.10
C GLU A 128 -6.21 -24.43 16.06
N GLY A 129 -7.07 -23.42 16.06
CA GLY A 129 -8.37 -23.41 16.74
C GLY A 129 -8.45 -22.65 18.06
N GLU A 130 -7.43 -21.90 18.48
CA GLU A 130 -7.52 -21.02 19.66
C GLU A 130 -7.76 -19.56 19.24
N GLY A 131 -9.03 -19.15 19.18
CA GLY A 131 -9.50 -17.81 18.82
C GLY A 131 -9.92 -17.72 17.36
N GLU A 132 -11.09 -17.14 17.12
CA GLU A 132 -11.53 -16.81 15.75
C GLU A 132 -10.62 -15.67 15.23
N GLY A 133 -9.73 -16.00 14.29
CA GLY A 133 -8.94 -15.01 13.57
C GLY A 133 -9.83 -14.21 12.63
N VAL A 134 -9.35 -13.06 12.17
CA VAL A 134 -10.09 -12.16 11.28
C VAL A 134 -9.87 -12.56 9.82
N SER A 135 -10.96 -12.71 9.06
CA SER A 135 -10.96 -12.91 7.61
C SER A 135 -11.74 -11.79 6.92
N ILE A 136 -11.20 -11.24 5.85
CA ILE A 136 -11.79 -10.12 5.10
C ILE A 136 -11.78 -10.45 3.62
N ASN A 137 -12.96 -10.35 2.97
CA ASN A 137 -13.03 -10.46 1.52
C ASN A 137 -12.73 -9.10 0.88
N VAL A 138 -11.88 -9.10 -0.15
CA VAL A 138 -11.44 -7.90 -0.84
C VAL A 138 -11.83 -7.98 -2.30
N THR A 139 -12.59 -7.00 -2.77
CA THR A 139 -12.92 -6.88 -4.19
C THR A 139 -12.34 -5.60 -4.78
N GLY A 140 -11.50 -5.76 -5.83
CA GLY A 140 -10.98 -4.64 -6.60
C GLY A 140 -11.98 -4.17 -7.64
N HIS A 141 -12.20 -2.84 -7.70
CA HIS A 141 -13.02 -2.17 -8.72
C HIS A 141 -12.20 -1.03 -9.36
N GLN A 142 -12.57 -0.59 -10.55
CA GLN A 142 -12.01 0.61 -11.17
C GLN A 142 -12.70 1.88 -10.60
N TYR A 143 -12.13 2.66 -9.64
CA TYR A 143 -10.77 2.57 -9.07
C TYR A 143 -10.85 2.68 -7.55
N TRP A 144 -11.33 1.67 -6.88
CA TRP A 144 -11.51 1.63 -5.44
C TRP A 144 -11.47 0.18 -4.93
N TRP A 145 -11.32 0.00 -3.59
CA TRP A 145 -11.28 -1.30 -2.94
C TRP A 145 -12.48 -1.46 -2.01
N GLN A 146 -13.18 -2.57 -2.15
CA GLN A 146 -14.24 -3.01 -1.24
C GLN A 146 -13.67 -4.03 -0.26
N PHE A 147 -14.06 -3.90 1.00
CA PHE A 147 -13.72 -4.83 2.08
C PHE A 147 -14.99 -5.31 2.75
N ASP A 148 -15.26 -6.62 2.65
CA ASP A 148 -16.44 -7.25 3.25
C ASP A 148 -16.02 -8.02 4.49
N TYR A 149 -16.64 -7.70 5.62
CA TYR A 149 -16.36 -8.30 6.92
C TYR A 149 -17.36 -9.42 7.23
N GLU A 150 -16.93 -10.43 8.00
CA GLU A 150 -17.78 -11.55 8.42
C GLU A 150 -18.99 -11.09 9.25
N ASP A 151 -18.87 -9.93 9.93
CA ASP A 151 -19.94 -9.29 10.71
C ASP A 151 -21.06 -8.68 9.84
N GLY A 152 -20.96 -8.78 8.51
CA GLY A 152 -22.03 -8.45 7.56
C GLY A 152 -22.05 -6.99 7.12
N PHE A 153 -21.03 -6.21 7.36
CA PHE A 153 -20.88 -4.85 6.83
C PHE A 153 -19.71 -4.75 5.85
N THR A 154 -19.65 -3.64 5.12
CA THR A 154 -18.60 -3.34 4.14
C THR A 154 -17.91 -2.01 4.47
N SER A 155 -16.63 -1.88 4.07
CA SER A 155 -15.94 -0.60 4.02
C SER A 155 -15.33 -0.34 2.64
N GLY A 156 -15.00 0.92 2.34
CA GLY A 156 -14.44 1.30 1.04
C GLY A 156 -13.15 2.10 1.17
N ASN A 157 -12.07 1.64 0.54
CA ASN A 157 -10.73 2.21 0.55
C ASN A 157 -10.01 2.25 1.91
N GLU A 158 -10.67 1.87 2.99
CA GLU A 158 -10.07 1.75 4.32
C GLU A 158 -10.47 0.40 4.92
N VAL A 159 -9.47 -0.37 5.33
CA VAL A 159 -9.66 -1.66 6.00
C VAL A 159 -9.04 -1.59 7.39
N TYR A 160 -9.79 -2.06 8.36
CA TYR A 160 -9.38 -2.06 9.77
C TYR A 160 -9.01 -3.48 10.19
N ILE A 161 -7.89 -3.63 10.89
CA ILE A 161 -7.38 -4.91 11.37
C ILE A 161 -6.89 -4.81 12.82
N PRO A 162 -6.92 -5.90 13.61
CA PRO A 162 -6.31 -5.91 14.93
C PRO A 162 -4.78 -6.03 14.83
N VAL A 163 -4.07 -5.35 15.74
CA VAL A 163 -2.60 -5.43 15.89
C VAL A 163 -2.18 -6.79 16.41
N GLY A 164 -1.03 -7.29 15.94
CA GLY A 164 -0.41 -8.53 16.41
C GLY A 164 -1.18 -9.79 16.02
N GLU A 165 -2.07 -9.69 15.04
CA GLU A 165 -2.87 -10.80 14.57
C GLU A 165 -2.71 -11.01 13.08
N LYS A 166 -2.65 -12.29 12.71
CA LYS A 166 -2.61 -12.71 11.32
C LYS A 166 -4.01 -12.66 10.72
N VAL A 167 -4.26 -11.65 9.91
CA VAL A 167 -5.53 -11.42 9.21
C VAL A 167 -5.45 -12.01 7.80
N GLU A 168 -6.44 -12.84 7.44
CA GLU A 168 -6.58 -13.39 6.10
C GLU A 168 -7.34 -12.42 5.19
N PHE A 169 -6.84 -12.25 3.98
CA PHE A 169 -7.50 -11.52 2.90
C PHE A 169 -7.79 -12.45 1.73
N THR A 170 -9.06 -12.63 1.38
CA THR A 170 -9.47 -13.32 0.15
C THR A 170 -9.76 -12.29 -0.93
N LEU A 171 -8.98 -12.31 -2.02
CA LEU A 171 -8.93 -11.27 -3.03
C LEU A 171 -9.55 -11.70 -4.34
N THR A 172 -10.43 -10.87 -4.87
CA THR A 172 -11.01 -10.99 -6.22
C THR A 172 -11.15 -9.62 -6.86
N ALA A 173 -11.62 -9.55 -8.09
CA ALA A 173 -11.94 -8.29 -8.77
C ALA A 173 -13.26 -8.43 -9.54
N GLU A 174 -14.01 -7.32 -9.67
CA GLU A 174 -15.26 -7.27 -10.41
C GLU A 174 -15.06 -7.04 -11.91
N ASP A 175 -14.00 -6.31 -12.29
CA ASP A 175 -13.83 -5.77 -13.64
C ASP A 175 -12.53 -6.22 -14.33
N VAL A 176 -11.38 -5.70 -13.95
CA VAL A 176 -10.06 -6.01 -14.51
C VAL A 176 -9.14 -6.54 -13.42
N ILE A 177 -7.92 -6.95 -13.78
CA ILE A 177 -6.91 -7.35 -12.80
C ILE A 177 -6.41 -6.11 -12.06
N HIS A 178 -6.39 -6.21 -10.72
CA HIS A 178 -5.74 -5.29 -9.80
C HIS A 178 -4.68 -6.05 -8.99
N SER A 179 -3.88 -5.38 -8.18
CA SER A 179 -2.96 -6.05 -7.26
C SER A 179 -2.97 -5.33 -5.91
N PHE A 180 -3.31 -6.06 -4.86
CA PHE A 180 -3.40 -5.56 -3.50
C PHE A 180 -2.01 -5.56 -2.87
N TRP A 181 -1.51 -4.39 -2.42
CA TRP A 181 -0.18 -4.26 -1.87
C TRP A 181 -0.10 -3.22 -0.77
N VAL A 182 0.36 -3.64 0.40
CA VAL A 182 0.69 -2.79 1.55
C VAL A 182 2.18 -2.97 1.83
N PRO A 183 3.06 -2.14 1.26
CA PRO A 183 4.51 -2.37 1.26
C PRO A 183 5.13 -2.55 2.65
N ALA A 184 4.60 -1.81 3.64
CA ALA A 184 5.10 -1.84 5.01
C ALA A 184 4.69 -3.10 5.79
N LEU A 185 3.66 -3.84 5.34
CA LEU A 185 3.16 -5.04 6.01
C LEU A 185 3.52 -6.33 5.30
N GLY A 186 3.63 -6.33 3.97
CA GLY A 186 3.88 -7.57 3.27
C GLY A 186 4.04 -7.49 1.75
N GLY A 187 3.98 -8.66 1.12
CA GLY A 187 3.99 -8.83 -0.32
C GLY A 187 2.69 -8.37 -0.98
N LYS A 188 2.63 -8.51 -2.31
CA LYS A 188 1.43 -8.21 -3.09
C LYS A 188 0.84 -9.47 -3.71
N ILE A 189 -0.48 -9.46 -3.87
CA ILE A 189 -1.22 -10.52 -4.57
C ILE A 189 -2.22 -9.87 -5.53
N ASP A 190 -2.37 -10.50 -6.71
CA ASP A 190 -3.29 -10.02 -7.74
C ASP A 190 -4.73 -10.37 -7.37
N ALA A 191 -5.62 -9.40 -7.52
CA ALA A 191 -7.06 -9.55 -7.48
C ALA A 191 -7.55 -9.75 -8.92
N ILE A 192 -8.03 -10.97 -9.24
CA ILE A 192 -8.31 -11.40 -10.61
C ILE A 192 -9.79 -11.73 -10.74
N PRO A 193 -10.52 -11.24 -11.78
CA PRO A 193 -11.91 -11.58 -12.00
C PRO A 193 -12.15 -13.09 -12.08
N GLY A 194 -13.06 -13.59 -11.24
CA GLY A 194 -13.44 -15.01 -11.21
C GLY A 194 -12.42 -15.97 -10.60
N ILE A 195 -11.36 -15.44 -9.97
CA ILE A 195 -10.36 -16.21 -9.22
C ILE A 195 -10.26 -15.64 -7.81
N GLU A 196 -10.26 -16.51 -6.81
CA GLU A 196 -10.00 -16.15 -5.42
C GLU A 196 -8.54 -16.44 -5.10
N ASN A 197 -7.78 -15.40 -4.77
CA ASN A 197 -6.42 -15.49 -4.26
C ASN A 197 -6.43 -15.17 -2.76
N GLN A 198 -5.44 -15.66 -2.03
CA GLN A 198 -5.34 -15.44 -0.59
C GLN A 198 -4.01 -14.81 -0.23
N LEU A 199 -4.07 -13.87 0.71
CA LEU A 199 -2.92 -13.20 1.32
C LEU A 199 -3.22 -13.06 2.82
N TRP A 200 -2.22 -13.10 3.66
CA TRP A 200 -2.36 -12.67 5.04
C TRP A 200 -1.45 -11.47 5.31
N LEU A 201 -1.87 -10.60 6.21
CA LEU A 201 -1.07 -9.51 6.74
C LEU A 201 -1.18 -9.48 8.27
N GLU A 202 -0.15 -8.97 8.90
CA GLU A 202 -0.09 -8.71 10.34
C GLU A 202 0.61 -7.38 10.53
N ALA A 203 0.08 -6.52 11.40
CA ALA A 203 0.71 -5.27 11.79
C ALA A 203 1.25 -5.39 13.21
N ASP A 204 2.54 -5.12 13.41
CA ASP A 204 3.20 -5.22 14.71
C ASP A 204 2.83 -4.07 15.65
N GLU A 205 2.42 -2.92 15.10
CA GLU A 205 2.11 -1.69 15.84
C GLU A 205 0.82 -1.06 15.34
N PRO A 206 0.06 -0.38 16.24
CA PRO A 206 -1.08 0.42 15.81
C PRO A 206 -0.67 1.53 14.85
N GLY A 207 -1.54 1.83 13.86
CA GLY A 207 -1.28 2.90 12.91
C GLY A 207 -1.96 2.75 11.58
N ILE A 208 -1.70 3.72 10.70
CA ILE A 208 -2.24 3.76 9.34
C ILE A 208 -1.15 3.38 8.36
N TYR A 209 -1.36 2.29 7.62
CA TYR A 209 -0.45 1.77 6.60
C TYR A 209 -1.05 1.99 5.23
N LYS A 210 -0.28 2.61 4.34
CA LYS A 210 -0.76 2.96 3.01
C LYS A 210 -0.65 1.77 2.04
N GLY A 211 -1.72 1.56 1.29
CA GLY A 211 -1.81 0.54 0.27
C GLY A 211 -1.96 1.14 -1.13
N LYS A 212 -1.49 0.41 -2.13
CA LYS A 212 -1.52 0.80 -3.55
C LYS A 212 -2.05 -0.35 -4.40
N CYS A 213 -2.76 -0.01 -5.47
CA CYS A 213 -2.93 -0.94 -6.58
C CYS A 213 -1.57 -1.08 -7.29
N ALA A 214 -1.09 -2.32 -7.41
CA ALA A 214 0.23 -2.62 -7.99
C ALA A 214 0.16 -3.35 -9.35
N GLU A 215 -1.02 -3.35 -10.02
CA GLU A 215 -1.22 -3.84 -11.38
C GLU A 215 -1.97 -2.80 -12.22
N LEU A 216 -1.48 -2.53 -13.43
CA LEU A 216 -2.05 -1.50 -14.30
C LEU A 216 -3.50 -1.84 -14.69
N CYS A 217 -4.44 -1.14 -14.08
CA CYS A 217 -5.88 -1.40 -14.20
C CYS A 217 -6.65 -0.34 -15.01
N GLY A 218 -5.99 0.68 -15.56
CA GLY A 218 -6.61 1.70 -16.40
C GLY A 218 -6.14 3.14 -16.12
N PRO A 219 -6.84 4.17 -16.63
CA PRO A 219 -6.40 5.57 -16.54
C PRO A 219 -6.09 6.08 -15.15
N SER A 220 -6.89 5.71 -14.15
CA SER A 220 -6.71 6.15 -12.75
C SER A 220 -6.04 5.10 -11.85
N HIS A 221 -5.27 4.17 -12.44
CA HIS A 221 -4.50 3.19 -11.69
C HIS A 221 -3.63 3.81 -10.57
N ALA A 222 -2.93 4.90 -10.87
CA ALA A 222 -2.07 5.59 -9.90
C ALA A 222 -2.83 6.28 -8.76
N LEU A 223 -4.15 6.39 -8.88
CA LEU A 223 -5.06 7.01 -7.93
C LEU A 223 -5.93 5.99 -7.18
N MET A 224 -5.61 4.70 -7.32
CA MET A 224 -6.33 3.61 -6.65
C MET A 224 -5.62 3.23 -5.34
N ASP A 225 -5.63 4.18 -4.41
CA ASP A 225 -5.01 4.06 -3.09
C ASP A 225 -6.01 3.55 -2.06
N PHE A 226 -5.49 2.92 -1.02
CA PHE A 226 -6.26 2.49 0.14
C PHE A 226 -5.41 2.54 1.41
N LYS A 227 -6.03 2.34 2.56
CA LYS A 227 -5.36 2.32 3.87
C LYS A 227 -5.70 1.05 4.63
N VAL A 228 -4.72 0.54 5.37
CA VAL A 228 -4.93 -0.44 6.44
C VAL A 228 -4.76 0.29 7.76
N VAL A 229 -5.81 0.30 8.57
CA VAL A 229 -5.82 0.90 9.91
C VAL A 229 -5.69 -0.23 10.92
N ALA A 230 -4.54 -0.34 11.58
CA ALA A 230 -4.29 -1.33 12.61
C ALA A 230 -4.63 -0.75 13.99
N LEU A 231 -5.51 -1.41 14.72
CA LEU A 231 -6.03 -1.00 16.02
C LEU A 231 -5.70 -2.03 17.10
N GLU A 232 -5.60 -1.59 18.35
CA GLU A 232 -5.64 -2.52 19.46
C GLU A 232 -6.93 -3.35 19.43
N ARG A 233 -6.89 -4.61 19.89
CA ARG A 233 -8.02 -5.55 19.76
C ARG A 233 -9.33 -4.99 20.32
N ASP A 234 -9.32 -4.32 21.45
CA ASP A 234 -10.52 -3.77 22.09
C ASP A 234 -11.11 -2.62 21.24
N GLU A 235 -10.25 -1.79 20.65
CA GLU A 235 -10.64 -0.70 19.77
C GLU A 235 -11.18 -1.25 18.44
N TYR A 236 -10.55 -2.29 17.89
CA TYR A 236 -11.04 -3.00 16.71
C TYR A 236 -12.44 -3.58 16.94
N ASN A 237 -12.66 -4.28 18.05
CA ASN A 237 -13.98 -4.86 18.36
C ASN A 237 -15.05 -3.77 18.50
N SER A 238 -14.72 -2.66 19.17
CA SER A 238 -15.65 -1.51 19.31
C SER A 238 -16.00 -0.90 17.97
N TRP A 239 -15.01 -0.76 17.08
CA TRP A 239 -15.21 -0.28 15.72
C TRP A 239 -16.12 -1.23 14.90
N VAL A 240 -15.87 -2.55 14.97
CA VAL A 240 -16.71 -3.56 14.31
C VAL A 240 -18.17 -3.47 14.79
N GLU A 241 -18.40 -3.41 16.11
CA GLU A 241 -19.75 -3.27 16.67
C GLU A 241 -20.46 -2.01 16.16
N THR A 242 -19.73 -0.91 16.04
CA THR A 242 -20.30 0.35 15.55
C THR A 242 -20.61 0.29 14.06
N MET A 243 -19.70 -0.26 13.25
CA MET A 243 -19.93 -0.42 11.80
C MET A 243 -21.03 -1.42 11.46
N ALA A 244 -21.22 -2.46 12.28
CA ALA A 244 -22.29 -3.43 12.13
C ALA A 244 -23.66 -2.89 12.62
N SER A 245 -23.67 -1.79 13.38
CA SER A 245 -24.91 -1.14 13.81
C SER A 245 -25.50 -0.27 12.71
N GLU A 246 -26.81 -0.07 12.73
CA GLU A 246 -27.43 0.90 11.84
C GLU A 246 -26.99 2.33 12.23
N PRO A 247 -26.56 3.19 11.28
CA PRO A 247 -26.21 4.57 11.60
C PRO A 247 -27.45 5.31 12.12
N ALA A 248 -27.19 6.29 12.98
CA ALA A 248 -28.25 7.14 13.50
C ALA A 248 -28.97 7.87 12.34
N GLU A 249 -30.28 7.80 12.32
CA GLU A 249 -31.08 8.61 11.39
C GLU A 249 -30.89 10.08 11.71
N PRO A 250 -30.74 10.98 10.70
CA PRO A 250 -30.74 12.42 10.95
C PRO A 250 -32.00 12.86 11.66
N GLU A 251 -31.90 13.82 12.58
CA GLU A 251 -33.06 14.38 13.27
C GLU A 251 -34.03 14.97 12.25
N GLU A 252 -35.35 14.72 12.43
CA GLU A 252 -36.38 15.24 11.53
C GLU A 252 -36.34 16.77 11.43
N ASN A 253 -36.60 17.31 10.25
CA ASN A 253 -36.61 18.75 9.93
C ASN A 253 -35.24 19.44 10.09
N THR A 254 -34.14 18.72 9.91
CA THR A 254 -32.79 19.30 9.80
C THR A 254 -32.34 19.32 8.35
N THR A 255 -31.34 20.13 8.03
CA THR A 255 -30.71 20.15 6.70
C THR A 255 -30.17 18.77 6.32
N ALA A 256 -29.60 18.03 7.28
CA ALA A 256 -29.13 16.66 7.04
C ALA A 256 -30.27 15.71 6.67
N SER A 257 -31.48 15.86 7.25
CA SER A 257 -32.65 15.05 6.86
C SER A 257 -33.18 15.39 5.46
N GLU A 258 -33.11 16.67 5.06
CA GLU A 258 -33.38 17.09 3.68
C GLU A 258 -32.33 16.52 2.73
N GLY A 259 -31.05 16.55 3.11
CA GLY A 259 -29.93 15.97 2.34
C GLY A 259 -30.04 14.48 2.14
N ARG A 260 -30.52 13.74 3.15
CA ARG A 260 -30.84 12.31 2.99
C ARG A 260 -31.90 12.11 1.91
N GLN A 261 -32.93 12.94 1.89
CA GLN A 261 -33.96 12.85 0.86
C GLN A 261 -33.39 13.14 -0.53
N VAL A 262 -32.50 14.15 -0.65
CA VAL A 262 -31.74 14.42 -1.89
C VAL A 262 -30.91 13.19 -2.31
N PHE A 263 -30.22 12.55 -1.37
CA PHE A 263 -29.41 11.34 -1.62
C PHE A 263 -30.26 10.20 -2.22
N GLU A 264 -31.49 10.03 -1.72
CA GLU A 264 -32.43 9.04 -2.24
C GLU A 264 -33.03 9.46 -3.60
N ASP A 265 -33.52 10.69 -3.73
CA ASP A 265 -34.20 11.22 -4.92
C ASP A 265 -33.26 11.37 -6.13
N GLN A 266 -31.98 11.73 -5.89
CA GLN A 266 -30.94 11.78 -6.93
C GLN A 266 -30.38 10.40 -7.30
N GLY A 267 -30.82 9.34 -6.58
CA GLY A 267 -30.46 7.96 -6.86
C GLY A 267 -29.06 7.53 -6.38
N CYS A 268 -28.42 8.31 -5.49
CA CYS A 268 -27.11 7.98 -4.93
C CYS A 268 -27.12 6.63 -4.20
N ILE A 269 -28.24 6.31 -3.48
CA ILE A 269 -28.47 5.05 -2.80
C ILE A 269 -28.50 3.83 -3.76
N GLY A 270 -28.69 4.06 -5.04
CA GLY A 270 -28.63 3.02 -6.07
C GLY A 270 -27.23 2.47 -6.30
N CYS A 271 -26.19 3.20 -5.87
CA CYS A 271 -24.80 2.79 -5.99
C CYS A 271 -24.09 2.73 -4.63
N HIS A 272 -24.44 3.60 -3.69
CA HIS A 272 -23.79 3.70 -2.38
C HIS A 272 -24.70 3.16 -1.26
N ALA A 273 -24.12 2.32 -0.41
CA ALA A 273 -24.78 1.87 0.80
C ALA A 273 -24.49 2.82 1.98
N VAL A 274 -25.48 3.01 2.86
CA VAL A 274 -25.36 3.64 4.17
C VAL A 274 -26.06 2.74 5.20
N GLY A 275 -25.35 2.27 6.22
CA GLY A 275 -25.91 1.40 7.26
C GLY A 275 -26.56 0.12 6.74
N GLY A 276 -26.02 -0.48 5.71
CA GLY A 276 -26.59 -1.67 5.07
C GLY A 276 -27.79 -1.40 4.17
N GLN A 277 -28.28 -0.17 4.05
CA GLN A 277 -29.30 0.23 3.09
C GLN A 277 -28.64 0.71 1.79
N GLY A 278 -29.17 0.33 0.63
CA GLY A 278 -28.62 0.67 -0.67
C GLY A 278 -27.87 -0.48 -1.34
N THR A 279 -26.97 -0.20 -2.25
CA THR A 279 -26.19 -1.21 -2.98
C THR A 279 -24.69 -0.96 -2.84
N ALA A 280 -23.87 -1.99 -3.12
CA ALA A 280 -22.42 -1.94 -3.09
C ALA A 280 -21.80 -1.80 -4.49
N GLN A 281 -22.45 -1.09 -5.41
CA GLN A 281 -21.85 -0.79 -6.73
C GLN A 281 -20.78 0.32 -6.66
N GLY A 282 -20.85 1.15 -5.62
CA GLY A 282 -19.84 2.13 -5.21
C GLY A 282 -19.46 1.89 -3.76
N PRO A 283 -18.42 2.58 -3.24
CA PRO A 283 -18.02 2.42 -1.86
C PRO A 283 -19.15 2.77 -0.89
N THR A 284 -19.28 1.99 0.19
CA THR A 284 -20.20 2.35 1.28
C THR A 284 -19.85 3.73 1.84
N LEU A 285 -20.85 4.48 2.25
CA LEU A 285 -20.69 5.81 2.84
C LEU A 285 -21.03 5.85 4.33
N THR A 286 -21.20 4.71 4.97
CA THR A 286 -21.60 4.58 6.39
C THR A 286 -20.72 5.40 7.34
N ASN A 287 -19.41 5.43 7.08
CA ASN A 287 -18.42 6.19 7.84
C ASN A 287 -17.74 7.26 6.97
N PHE A 288 -18.49 7.93 6.11
CA PHE A 288 -17.91 8.82 5.11
C PHE A 288 -17.22 10.05 5.72
N ALA A 289 -17.82 10.64 6.74
CA ALA A 289 -17.29 11.83 7.41
C ALA A 289 -16.00 11.56 8.21
N ASP A 290 -15.71 10.30 8.51
CA ASP A 290 -14.49 9.90 9.21
C ASP A 290 -13.25 9.82 8.30
N ARG A 291 -13.44 9.91 6.99
CA ARG A 291 -12.35 9.72 6.03
C ARG A 291 -11.56 10.99 5.84
N GLU A 292 -10.24 10.87 5.81
CA GLU A 292 -9.34 12.00 5.47
C GLU A 292 -9.42 12.40 4.00
N THR A 293 -9.87 11.50 3.13
CA THR A 293 -9.86 11.73 1.69
C THR A 293 -11.15 11.30 1.01
N ILE A 294 -11.58 12.11 0.04
CA ILE A 294 -12.63 11.78 -0.91
C ILE A 294 -12.04 10.89 -2.00
N ALA A 295 -12.71 9.77 -2.28
CA ALA A 295 -12.29 8.80 -3.30
C ALA A 295 -10.83 8.30 -3.18
N GLY A 296 -10.23 8.42 -1.99
CA GLY A 296 -8.85 8.01 -1.70
C GLY A 296 -7.77 8.95 -2.23
N VAL A 297 -8.10 10.10 -2.81
CA VAL A 297 -7.13 10.96 -3.52
C VAL A 297 -7.25 12.45 -3.25
N VAL A 298 -8.41 12.93 -2.84
CA VAL A 298 -8.67 14.36 -2.62
C VAL A 298 -8.89 14.59 -1.14
N GLU A 299 -8.27 15.63 -0.59
CA GLU A 299 -8.46 16.02 0.82
C GLU A 299 -9.95 16.25 1.12
N TYR A 300 -10.42 15.71 2.26
CA TYR A 300 -11.80 15.87 2.68
C TYR A 300 -12.05 17.31 3.16
N ASN A 301 -12.82 18.04 2.39
CA ASN A 301 -13.44 19.32 2.75
C ASN A 301 -14.66 19.53 1.87
N GLU A 302 -15.53 20.47 2.26
CA GLU A 302 -16.79 20.73 1.58
C GLU A 302 -16.62 21.13 0.11
N GLU A 303 -15.66 22.04 -0.20
CA GLU A 303 -15.36 22.48 -1.57
C GLU A 303 -14.94 21.32 -2.47
N ASN A 304 -14.07 20.45 -1.99
CA ASN A 304 -13.60 19.29 -2.72
C ASN A 304 -14.71 18.24 -2.89
N LEU A 305 -15.58 18.06 -1.88
CA LEU A 305 -16.69 17.12 -1.95
C LEU A 305 -17.73 17.59 -2.98
N GLU A 306 -18.11 18.86 -2.97
CA GLU A 306 -18.96 19.44 -3.99
C GLU A 306 -18.35 19.25 -5.39
N ALA A 307 -17.08 19.62 -5.56
CA ALA A 307 -16.38 19.49 -6.85
C ALA A 307 -16.35 18.04 -7.34
N TRP A 308 -16.12 17.08 -6.42
CA TRP A 308 -16.19 15.65 -6.74
C TRP A 308 -17.58 15.21 -7.20
N ILE A 309 -18.66 15.62 -6.50
CA ILE A 309 -20.02 15.23 -6.87
C ILE A 309 -20.40 15.85 -8.22
N ARG A 310 -20.01 17.10 -8.48
CA ARG A 310 -20.30 17.78 -9.75
C ARG A 310 -19.55 17.17 -10.94
N ASP A 311 -18.27 16.79 -10.78
CA ASP A 311 -17.44 16.21 -11.86
C ASP A 311 -16.38 15.23 -11.34
N PRO A 312 -16.74 13.99 -11.00
CA PRO A 312 -15.78 12.98 -10.52
C PRO A 312 -14.73 12.60 -11.57
N GLN A 313 -15.01 12.81 -12.88
CA GLN A 313 -14.06 12.50 -13.96
C GLN A 313 -12.86 13.43 -13.98
N SER A 314 -12.99 14.66 -13.48
CA SER A 314 -11.87 15.62 -13.38
C SER A 314 -10.80 15.16 -12.38
N PHE A 315 -11.18 14.36 -11.38
CA PHE A 315 -10.28 13.83 -10.33
C PHE A 315 -9.78 12.42 -10.64
N LYS A 316 -10.69 11.51 -10.99
CA LYS A 316 -10.41 10.10 -11.29
C LYS A 316 -10.98 9.73 -12.67
N GLN A 317 -10.21 9.93 -13.72
CA GLN A 317 -10.64 9.64 -15.08
C GLN A 317 -11.01 8.16 -15.27
N GLY A 318 -12.18 7.90 -15.82
CA GLY A 318 -12.67 6.54 -16.09
C GLY A 318 -13.33 5.86 -14.89
N ASN A 319 -13.61 6.57 -13.80
CA ASN A 319 -14.45 6.05 -12.71
C ASN A 319 -15.92 5.93 -13.17
N ASN A 320 -16.70 5.10 -12.46
CA ASN A 320 -18.09 4.80 -12.81
C ASN A 320 -19.11 5.72 -12.11
N MET A 321 -18.68 6.68 -11.27
CA MET A 321 -19.59 7.59 -10.60
C MET A 321 -20.20 8.58 -11.59
N GLN A 322 -21.52 8.74 -11.54
CA GLN A 322 -22.24 9.72 -12.33
C GLN A 322 -21.91 11.14 -11.84
N ALA A 323 -21.78 12.08 -12.77
CA ALA A 323 -21.61 13.50 -12.47
C ALA A 323 -22.98 14.18 -12.27
N TYR A 324 -23.03 15.17 -11.36
CA TYR A 324 -24.21 15.98 -11.07
C TYR A 324 -23.91 17.50 -11.26
N PRO A 325 -23.55 17.93 -12.50
CA PRO A 325 -23.09 19.32 -12.74
C PRO A 325 -24.19 20.36 -12.54
N ASP A 326 -25.46 19.98 -12.74
CA ASP A 326 -26.63 20.88 -12.72
C ASP A 326 -27.44 20.74 -11.42
N MET A 327 -26.93 20.07 -10.36
CA MET A 327 -27.61 20.00 -9.06
C MET A 327 -27.79 21.41 -8.50
N GLU A 328 -29.01 21.74 -8.06
CA GLU A 328 -29.31 23.03 -7.44
C GLU A 328 -28.48 23.22 -6.17
N ASP A 329 -28.02 24.46 -5.91
CA ASP A 329 -27.11 24.74 -4.79
C ASP A 329 -27.75 24.37 -3.44
N GLN A 330 -29.07 24.58 -3.27
CA GLN A 330 -29.77 24.18 -2.05
C GLN A 330 -29.74 22.65 -1.82
N ASP A 331 -29.92 21.86 -2.88
CA ASP A 331 -29.89 20.40 -2.79
C ASP A 331 -28.46 19.93 -2.52
N MET A 332 -27.46 20.58 -3.13
CA MET A 332 -26.05 20.29 -2.90
C MET A 332 -25.67 20.58 -1.44
N ASP A 333 -25.99 21.75 -0.91
CA ASP A 333 -25.72 22.11 0.48
C ASP A 333 -26.35 21.12 1.46
N ALA A 334 -27.59 20.72 1.21
CA ALA A 334 -28.29 19.72 2.03
C ALA A 334 -27.59 18.33 1.94
N LEU A 335 -27.20 17.91 0.73
CA LEU A 335 -26.48 16.65 0.52
C LEU A 335 -25.12 16.64 1.23
N LEU A 336 -24.36 17.73 1.15
CA LEU A 336 -23.07 17.85 1.84
C LEU A 336 -23.24 17.75 3.36
N GLU A 337 -24.25 18.40 3.93
CA GLU A 337 -24.57 18.30 5.36
C GLU A 337 -24.94 16.87 5.77
N TYR A 338 -25.73 16.18 4.95
CA TYR A 338 -26.05 14.76 5.18
C TYR A 338 -24.80 13.90 5.17
N LEU A 339 -23.94 14.04 4.14
CA LEU A 339 -22.73 13.24 4.02
C LEU A 339 -21.74 13.53 5.17
N ALA A 340 -21.68 14.78 5.64
CA ALA A 340 -20.90 15.18 6.80
C ALA A 340 -21.46 14.64 8.13
N SER A 341 -22.74 14.25 8.18
CA SER A 341 -23.35 13.61 9.36
C SER A 341 -23.12 12.11 9.44
N LEU A 342 -22.57 11.49 8.39
CA LEU A 342 -22.25 10.05 8.33
C LEU A 342 -20.92 9.77 9.04
N GLU A 343 -20.90 10.02 10.34
CA GLU A 343 -19.78 9.80 11.26
C GLU A 343 -20.06 8.55 12.11
N VAL A 344 -19.06 7.70 12.23
CA VAL A 344 -19.02 6.55 13.13
C VAL A 344 -17.96 6.85 14.19
N GLU A 345 -18.21 6.57 15.46
CA GLU A 345 -17.24 6.84 16.53
C GLU A 345 -15.91 6.16 16.21
N GLN A 346 -14.93 6.97 15.78
CA GLN A 346 -13.61 6.46 15.43
C GLN A 346 -12.76 6.14 16.66
N PRO A 347 -12.00 5.03 16.62
CA PRO A 347 -10.93 4.79 17.58
C PRO A 347 -9.94 5.94 17.61
N ALA A 348 -9.36 6.21 18.79
CA ALA A 348 -8.50 7.37 19.05
C ALA A 348 -7.28 7.52 18.10
N LEU A 349 -6.88 6.46 17.41
CA LEU A 349 -5.76 6.43 16.46
C LEU A 349 -6.00 7.25 15.20
N GLY A 350 -7.22 7.28 14.67
CA GLY A 350 -7.56 8.11 13.50
C GLY A 350 -7.39 9.60 13.81
N ARG A 351 -7.73 10.01 15.03
CA ARG A 351 -7.60 11.42 15.48
C ARG A 351 -6.18 11.83 15.91
N GLN A 352 -5.35 10.89 16.37
CA GLN A 352 -3.99 11.23 16.83
C GLN A 352 -2.98 11.39 15.70
N VAL A 353 -3.20 10.73 14.56
CA VAL A 353 -2.35 10.89 13.37
C VAL A 353 -2.61 12.24 12.68
N GLU A 354 -3.85 12.77 12.76
CA GLU A 354 -4.16 14.12 12.25
C GLU A 354 -3.43 15.24 13.02
N THR A 355 -3.22 15.07 14.34
CA THR A 355 -2.59 16.12 15.16
C THR A 355 -1.06 16.12 15.11
N ASP A 356 -0.41 15.00 14.78
CA ASP A 356 1.06 14.92 14.70
C ASP A 356 1.61 15.39 13.34
N GLY A 357 0.77 15.43 12.30
CA GLY A 357 1.14 15.97 10.98
C GLY A 357 1.15 17.50 10.90
N SER A 358 0.33 18.19 11.71
CA SER A 358 0.16 19.64 11.65
C SER A 358 1.15 20.45 12.51
N ASP A 359 1.80 19.81 13.50
CA ASP A 359 2.69 20.51 14.46
C ASP A 359 4.17 20.57 14.00
N ARG A 360 4.51 20.09 12.80
CA ARG A 360 5.90 20.14 12.27
C ARG A 360 6.17 21.24 11.26
N ILE A 361 5.35 22.25 11.17
CA ILE A 361 5.71 23.51 10.50
C ILE A 361 5.99 24.57 11.59
N GLU A 362 7.06 24.37 12.36
CA GLU A 362 7.69 25.52 13.03
C GLU A 362 8.41 26.33 11.98
N GLU A 363 7.91 27.57 11.76
CA GLU A 363 8.61 28.60 11.00
C GLU A 363 10.02 28.82 11.57
N PRO A 364 11.05 29.04 10.71
CA PRO A 364 12.36 29.42 11.19
C PRO A 364 12.27 30.80 11.84
N GLN A 365 12.49 30.87 13.15
CA GLN A 365 12.68 32.11 13.85
C GLN A 365 13.94 32.80 13.30
N ASN A 366 13.73 33.95 12.65
CA ASN A 366 14.80 34.88 12.31
C ASN A 366 15.43 35.43 13.59
N GLU A 367 16.70 35.15 13.83
CA GLU A 367 17.70 36.03 14.42
C GLU A 367 19.00 36.00 13.62
#